data_1d6b681f63e3d4655e14ca5fc4af0ade
#
_entry.id   1d6b681f63e3d4655e14ca5fc4af0ade
#
_cell.length_a   1.000
_cell.length_b   1.000
_cell.length_c   1.000
_cell.angle_alpha   90.00
_cell.angle_beta   90.00
_cell.angle_gamma   90.00
#
_symmetry.space_group_name_H-M   'P 1'
#
loop_
_entity.id
_entity.type
_entity.pdbx_description
1 polymer ?
#
loop_
_entity_poly.entity_id
_entity_poly.type
_entity_poly.pdbx_seq_one_letter_code
_entity_poly.pdbx_strand_id
1 'polypeptide(L)'
;KIMMATSPMESLSSGFIINIELFFITLLLALPLGLVITFCSMSKFKPLKWLSRTFVWIIRGTPLMLQLFVVLYAPGLLFSMPMNSRFTAAVIAFVINYAAYFSEIYRGGIESVSKGQYEAGQVLGMTKTQIFFKIILLQVIKRIIPPLSNEVITLTKDTSLARIIGLAEII
;
A
#
# COMPACT_ATOMS: atom_id res chain seq x y z
N LYS A 1 31.33 21.72 21.10
CA LYS A 1 31.29 20.98 19.83
C LYS A 1 30.40 21.77 18.89
N ILE A 2 31.03 22.43 17.96
CA ILE A 2 30.39 23.24 16.92
C ILE A 2 29.60 22.27 16.05
N MET A 3 28.28 22.38 16.10
CA MET A 3 27.40 21.74 15.15
C MET A 3 27.72 22.35 13.77
N MET A 4 28.38 21.60 12.89
CA MET A 4 28.55 22.00 11.51
C MET A 4 27.14 22.18 10.94
N ALA A 5 26.79 23.43 10.64
CA ALA A 5 25.59 23.76 9.94
C ALA A 5 25.73 23.16 8.52
N THR A 6 25.09 22.03 8.28
CA THR A 6 24.91 21.52 6.91
C THR A 6 24.27 22.61 6.09
N SER A 7 24.79 22.85 4.88
CA SER A 7 24.24 23.89 4.02
C SER A 7 22.74 23.59 3.77
N PRO A 8 21.86 24.63 3.66
CA PRO A 8 20.44 24.40 3.41
C PRO A 8 20.17 23.50 2.20
N MET A 9 21.09 23.50 1.24
CA MET A 9 21.04 22.69 0.02
C MET A 9 21.31 21.20 0.31
N GLU A 10 22.24 20.88 1.24
CA GLU A 10 22.54 19.49 1.63
C GLU A 10 21.39 18.87 2.41
N SER A 11 20.78 19.62 3.32
CA SER A 11 19.59 19.18 4.07
C SER A 11 18.38 18.98 3.16
N LEU A 12 18.23 19.78 2.10
CA LEU A 12 17.15 19.66 1.13
C LEU A 12 17.35 18.42 0.22
N SER A 13 18.59 18.20 -0.22
CA SER A 13 18.91 17.05 -1.09
C SER A 13 18.77 15.71 -0.34
N SER A 14 19.24 15.63 0.89
CA SER A 14 19.10 14.42 1.72
C SER A 14 17.63 14.10 2.01
N GLY A 15 16.82 15.10 2.37
CA GLY A 15 15.40 14.93 2.58
C GLY A 15 14.65 14.48 1.31
N PHE A 16 15.09 14.93 0.14
CA PHE A 16 14.52 14.53 -1.14
C PHE A 16 14.84 13.05 -1.46
N ILE A 17 16.08 12.61 -1.23
CA ILE A 17 16.50 11.22 -1.43
C ILE A 17 15.69 10.29 -0.54
N ILE A 18 15.54 10.60 0.74
CA ILE A 18 14.75 9.79 1.69
C ILE A 18 13.29 9.66 1.22
N ASN A 19 12.68 10.74 0.72
CA ASN A 19 11.32 10.68 0.20
C ASN A 19 11.21 9.78 -1.04
N ILE A 20 12.20 9.82 -1.94
CA ILE A 20 12.25 8.96 -3.12
C ILE A 20 12.41 7.49 -2.70
N GLU A 21 13.32 7.19 -1.79
CA GLU A 21 13.51 5.84 -1.27
C GLU A 21 12.22 5.31 -0.62
N LEU A 22 11.59 6.09 0.24
CA LEU A 22 10.33 5.73 0.88
C LEU A 22 9.23 5.46 -0.15
N PHE A 23 9.13 6.31 -1.18
CA PHE A 23 8.16 6.14 -2.26
C PHE A 23 8.35 4.81 -3.00
N PHE A 24 9.57 4.53 -3.50
CA PHE A 24 9.81 3.31 -4.27
C PHE A 24 9.71 2.04 -3.44
N ILE A 25 10.22 2.04 -2.22
CA ILE A 25 10.12 0.88 -1.31
C ILE A 25 8.64 0.62 -0.98
N THR A 26 7.88 1.65 -0.66
CA THR A 26 6.44 1.52 -0.38
C THR A 26 5.72 0.93 -1.59
N LEU A 27 5.94 1.48 -2.78
CA LEU A 27 5.28 1.01 -4.00
C LEU A 27 5.61 -0.45 -4.31
N LEU A 28 6.92 -0.80 -4.24
CA LEU A 28 7.41 -2.14 -4.52
C LEU A 28 6.83 -3.20 -3.57
N LEU A 29 6.66 -2.86 -2.30
CA LEU A 29 6.16 -3.80 -1.28
C LEU A 29 4.63 -3.78 -1.17
N ALA A 30 3.99 -2.63 -1.30
CA ALA A 30 2.55 -2.50 -1.13
C ALA A 30 1.75 -3.10 -2.30
N LEU A 31 2.27 -3.04 -3.54
CA LEU A 31 1.59 -3.62 -4.71
C LEU A 31 1.40 -5.14 -4.57
N PRO A 32 2.45 -5.96 -4.32
CA PRO A 32 2.28 -7.40 -4.15
C PRO A 32 1.53 -7.74 -2.86
N LEU A 33 1.77 -7.01 -1.76
CA LEU A 33 1.05 -7.23 -0.50
C LEU A 33 -0.44 -6.95 -0.66
N GLY A 34 -0.83 -5.90 -1.40
CA GLY A 34 -2.20 -5.60 -1.75
C GLY A 34 -2.88 -6.73 -2.52
N LEU A 35 -2.17 -7.39 -3.45
CA LEU A 35 -2.68 -8.58 -4.14
C LEU A 35 -2.94 -9.75 -3.17
N VAL A 36 -2.01 -10.01 -2.25
CA VAL A 36 -2.18 -11.06 -1.24
C VAL A 36 -3.43 -10.78 -0.38
N ILE A 37 -3.58 -9.54 0.10
CA ILE A 37 -4.76 -9.13 0.89
C ILE A 37 -6.05 -9.29 0.06
N THR A 38 -6.02 -8.96 -1.23
CA THR A 38 -7.16 -9.15 -2.14
C THR A 38 -7.58 -10.61 -2.21
N PHE A 39 -6.65 -11.53 -2.44
CA PHE A 39 -6.96 -12.95 -2.49
C PHE A 39 -7.49 -13.48 -1.16
N CYS A 40 -6.95 -13.02 -0.03
CA CYS A 40 -7.48 -13.33 1.30
C CYS A 40 -8.91 -12.81 1.48
N SER A 41 -9.18 -11.57 1.07
CA SER A 41 -10.51 -10.93 1.20
C SER A 41 -11.57 -11.53 0.26
N MET A 42 -11.15 -12.15 -0.84
CA MET A 42 -12.01 -12.86 -1.81
C MET A 42 -12.07 -14.37 -1.57
N SER A 43 -11.35 -14.89 -0.58
CA SER A 43 -11.31 -16.30 -0.24
C SER A 43 -12.70 -16.86 0.09
N LYS A 44 -12.92 -18.15 -0.22
CA LYS A 44 -14.10 -18.91 0.19
C LYS A 44 -14.10 -19.23 1.69
N PHE A 45 -12.93 -19.23 2.32
CA PHE A 45 -12.78 -19.47 3.77
C PHE A 45 -13.24 -18.23 4.55
N LYS A 46 -14.42 -18.33 5.16
CA LYS A 46 -15.11 -17.21 5.82
C LYS A 46 -14.27 -16.48 6.88
N PRO A 47 -13.54 -17.16 7.79
CA PRO A 47 -12.72 -16.48 8.80
C PRO A 47 -11.63 -15.61 8.18
N LEU A 48 -10.91 -16.11 7.17
CA LEU A 48 -9.85 -15.37 6.48
C LEU A 48 -10.42 -14.15 5.75
N LYS A 49 -11.55 -14.33 5.07
CA LYS A 49 -12.25 -13.24 4.39
C LYS A 49 -12.69 -12.16 5.36
N TRP A 50 -13.27 -12.54 6.48
CA TRP A 50 -13.73 -11.59 7.50
C TRP A 50 -12.56 -10.84 8.12
N LEU A 51 -11.51 -11.55 8.51
CA LEU A 51 -10.29 -10.96 9.09
C LEU A 51 -9.64 -9.93 8.15
N SER A 52 -9.45 -10.32 6.88
CA SER A 52 -8.84 -9.44 5.87
C SER A 52 -9.68 -8.19 5.61
N ARG A 53 -11.01 -8.33 5.52
CA ARG A 53 -11.92 -7.19 5.30
C ARG A 53 -11.95 -6.26 6.50
N THR A 54 -11.97 -6.79 7.71
CA THR A 54 -11.92 -5.99 8.95
C THR A 54 -10.59 -5.25 9.04
N PHE A 55 -9.47 -5.91 8.74
CA PHE A 55 -8.16 -5.27 8.69
C PHE A 55 -8.14 -4.09 7.71
N VAL A 56 -8.58 -4.31 6.48
CA VAL A 56 -8.62 -3.25 5.44
C VAL A 56 -9.54 -2.10 5.89
N TRP A 57 -10.69 -2.42 6.49
CA TRP A 57 -11.63 -1.41 6.99
C TRP A 57 -11.01 -0.53 8.09
N ILE A 58 -10.29 -1.14 9.04
CA ILE A 58 -9.60 -0.41 10.13
C ILE A 58 -8.51 0.49 9.53
N ILE A 59 -7.65 -0.06 8.67
CA ILE A 59 -6.52 0.68 8.10
C ILE A 59 -7.00 1.87 7.26
N ARG A 60 -8.00 1.68 6.41
CA ARG A 60 -8.55 2.77 5.59
C ARG A 60 -9.43 3.75 6.38
N GLY A 61 -9.94 3.35 7.52
CA GLY A 61 -10.72 4.20 8.42
C GLY A 61 -9.88 5.05 9.37
N THR A 62 -8.56 4.87 9.40
CA THR A 62 -7.65 5.60 10.27
C THR A 62 -6.66 6.45 9.47
N PRO A 63 -6.31 7.67 9.95
CA PRO A 63 -5.33 8.51 9.26
C PRO A 63 -3.93 7.86 9.21
N LEU A 64 -3.26 7.99 8.07
CA LEU A 64 -1.88 7.48 7.88
C LEU A 64 -0.93 8.04 8.97
N MET A 65 -1.07 9.31 9.31
CA MET A 65 -0.25 9.95 10.33
C MET A 65 -0.39 9.26 11.71
N LEU A 66 -1.62 8.88 12.10
CA LEU A 66 -1.87 8.13 13.32
C LEU A 66 -1.21 6.74 13.28
N GLN A 67 -1.32 6.05 12.15
CA GLN A 67 -0.67 4.75 11.96
C GLN A 67 0.85 4.84 12.09
N LEU A 68 1.44 5.91 11.56
CA LEU A 68 2.85 6.20 11.63
C LEU A 68 3.33 6.34 13.08
N PHE A 69 2.58 7.09 13.91
CA PHE A 69 2.86 7.21 15.34
C PHE A 69 2.68 5.88 16.09
N VAL A 70 1.63 5.13 15.76
CA VAL A 70 1.41 3.80 16.38
C VAL A 70 2.57 2.86 16.06
N VAL A 71 2.99 2.75 14.81
CA VAL A 71 4.09 1.87 14.42
C VAL A 71 5.42 2.30 15.09
N LEU A 72 5.65 3.61 15.23
CA LEU A 72 6.88 4.13 15.82
C LEU A 72 6.94 3.93 17.34
N TYR A 73 5.86 4.21 18.05
CA TYR A 73 5.85 4.29 19.50
C TYR A 73 5.25 3.07 20.20
N ALA A 74 4.27 2.38 19.62
CA ALA A 74 3.58 1.27 20.28
C ALA A 74 4.52 0.09 20.63
N PRO A 75 5.50 -0.31 19.80
CA PRO A 75 6.41 -1.39 20.18
C PRO A 75 7.24 -1.06 21.44
N GLY A 76 7.67 0.20 21.57
CA GLY A 76 8.39 0.65 22.77
C GLY A 76 7.51 0.69 24.01
N LEU A 77 6.26 1.17 23.88
CA LEU A 77 5.34 1.34 25.00
C LEU A 77 4.75 0.01 25.48
N LEU A 78 4.42 -0.91 24.56
CA LEU A 78 3.70 -2.15 24.88
C LEU A 78 4.63 -3.32 25.17
N PHE A 79 5.78 -3.39 24.48
CA PHE A 79 6.69 -4.54 24.50
C PHE A 79 8.11 -4.19 25.00
N SER A 80 8.36 -2.93 25.40
CA SER A 80 9.70 -2.44 25.76
C SER A 80 10.75 -2.64 24.66
N MET A 81 10.29 -2.69 23.41
CA MET A 81 11.11 -2.85 22.20
C MET A 81 10.97 -1.59 21.32
N PRO A 82 11.69 -0.50 21.62
CA PRO A 82 11.60 0.71 20.82
C PRO A 82 12.10 0.46 19.39
N MET A 83 11.44 1.05 18.41
CA MET A 83 11.91 1.03 17.03
C MET A 83 13.19 1.87 16.92
N ASN A 84 14.29 1.23 16.57
CA ASN A 84 15.60 1.90 16.45
C ASN A 84 15.72 2.78 15.19
N SER A 85 14.90 2.52 14.18
CA SER A 85 14.91 3.27 12.93
C SER A 85 13.53 3.87 12.62
N ARG A 86 13.48 5.18 12.61
CA ARG A 86 12.28 5.93 12.20
C ARG A 86 11.91 5.67 10.73
N PHE A 87 12.93 5.49 9.87
CA PHE A 87 12.71 5.15 8.47
C PHE A 87 12.01 3.79 8.31
N THR A 88 12.46 2.78 9.06
CA THR A 88 11.80 1.46 9.05
C THR A 88 10.35 1.55 9.54
N ALA A 89 10.08 2.33 10.59
CA ALA A 89 8.72 2.56 11.06
C ALA A 89 7.85 3.22 9.99
N ALA A 90 8.39 4.21 9.27
CA ALA A 90 7.70 4.85 8.16
C ALA A 90 7.40 3.85 7.04
N VAL A 91 8.38 3.07 6.59
CA VAL A 91 8.21 2.04 5.56
C VAL A 91 7.09 1.06 5.96
N ILE A 92 7.09 0.56 7.19
CA ILE A 92 6.06 -0.39 7.67
C ILE A 92 4.67 0.26 7.62
N ALA A 93 4.52 1.46 8.18
CA ALA A 93 3.24 2.16 8.22
C ALA A 93 2.71 2.46 6.81
N PHE A 94 3.56 2.96 5.92
CA PHE A 94 3.21 3.26 4.53
C PHE A 94 2.84 2.00 3.76
N VAL A 95 3.64 0.93 3.86
CA VAL A 95 3.37 -0.33 3.17
C VAL A 95 2.04 -0.94 3.61
N ILE A 96 1.76 -0.97 4.91
CA ILE A 96 0.49 -1.49 5.44
C ILE A 96 -0.69 -0.65 4.95
N ASN A 97 -0.58 0.67 5.02
CA ASN A 97 -1.63 1.58 4.58
C ASN A 97 -1.92 1.41 3.09
N TYR A 98 -0.91 1.57 2.24
CA TYR A 98 -1.08 1.51 0.79
C TYR A 98 -1.44 0.11 0.28
N ALA A 99 -0.98 -0.96 0.93
CA ALA A 99 -1.42 -2.32 0.62
C ALA A 99 -2.92 -2.50 0.85
N ALA A 100 -3.48 -1.90 1.91
CA ALA A 100 -4.92 -1.91 2.15
C ALA A 100 -5.70 -1.15 1.06
N TYR A 101 -5.21 0.01 0.63
CA TYR A 101 -5.82 0.77 -0.47
C TYR A 101 -5.73 0.02 -1.80
N PHE A 102 -4.56 -0.50 -2.16
CA PHE A 102 -4.37 -1.28 -3.39
C PHE A 102 -5.23 -2.54 -3.40
N SER A 103 -5.40 -3.21 -2.25
CA SER A 103 -6.25 -4.40 -2.16
C SER A 103 -7.70 -4.12 -2.53
N GLU A 104 -8.24 -2.98 -2.14
CA GLU A 104 -9.61 -2.58 -2.50
C GLU A 104 -9.74 -2.19 -3.98
N ILE A 105 -8.71 -1.55 -4.54
CA ILE A 105 -8.66 -1.25 -5.98
C ILE A 105 -8.68 -2.55 -6.79
N TYR A 106 -7.83 -3.51 -6.43
CA TYR A 106 -7.80 -4.81 -7.10
C TYR A 106 -9.11 -5.56 -6.95
N ARG A 107 -9.66 -5.63 -5.74
CA ARG A 107 -10.94 -6.29 -5.48
C ARG A 107 -12.07 -5.64 -6.30
N GLY A 108 -12.17 -4.32 -6.25
CA GLY A 108 -13.17 -3.57 -7.01
C GLY A 108 -13.03 -3.78 -8.52
N GLY A 109 -11.80 -3.81 -9.04
CA GLY A 109 -11.53 -4.11 -10.44
C GLY A 109 -12.00 -5.51 -10.84
N ILE A 110 -11.71 -6.52 -10.04
CA ILE A 110 -12.12 -7.90 -10.29
C ILE A 110 -13.65 -8.04 -10.21
N GLU A 111 -14.26 -7.52 -9.15
CA GLU A 111 -15.71 -7.61 -8.93
C GLU A 111 -16.53 -6.79 -9.95
N SER A 112 -15.93 -5.82 -10.59
CA SER A 112 -16.58 -4.97 -11.61
C SER A 112 -16.82 -5.67 -12.94
N VAL A 113 -16.10 -6.76 -13.25
CA VAL A 113 -16.30 -7.51 -14.48
C VAL A 113 -17.56 -8.35 -14.37
N SER A 114 -18.49 -8.17 -15.32
CA SER A 114 -19.76 -8.87 -15.28
C SER A 114 -19.61 -10.38 -15.48
N LYS A 115 -20.45 -11.17 -14.81
CA LYS A 115 -20.49 -12.63 -14.97
C LYS A 115 -20.78 -13.05 -16.42
N GLY A 116 -21.53 -12.25 -17.16
CA GLY A 116 -21.81 -12.49 -18.57
C GLY A 116 -20.58 -12.58 -19.45
N GLN A 117 -19.49 -11.90 -19.10
CA GLN A 117 -18.20 -12.03 -19.82
C GLN A 117 -17.60 -13.43 -19.66
N TYR A 118 -17.76 -14.01 -18.47
CA TYR A 118 -17.32 -15.35 -18.19
C TYR A 118 -18.20 -16.40 -18.90
N GLU A 119 -19.52 -16.21 -18.86
CA GLU A 119 -20.50 -17.06 -19.51
C GLU A 119 -20.36 -17.05 -21.03
N ALA A 120 -20.14 -15.87 -21.62
CA ALA A 120 -19.88 -15.73 -23.06
C ALA A 120 -18.63 -16.51 -23.50
N GLY A 121 -17.56 -16.46 -22.71
CA GLY A 121 -16.34 -17.25 -22.97
C GLY A 121 -16.63 -18.77 -22.91
N GLN A 122 -17.47 -19.21 -21.99
CA GLN A 122 -17.86 -20.63 -21.89
C GLN A 122 -18.67 -21.08 -23.11
N VAL A 123 -19.61 -20.27 -23.58
CA VAL A 123 -20.41 -20.55 -24.78
C VAL A 123 -19.54 -20.68 -26.03
N LEU A 124 -18.42 -19.92 -26.09
CA LEU A 124 -17.42 -20.02 -27.16
C LEU A 124 -16.46 -21.22 -27.00
N GLY A 125 -16.70 -22.11 -26.01
CA GLY A 125 -15.87 -23.28 -25.78
C GLY A 125 -14.49 -22.98 -25.18
N MET A 126 -14.28 -21.78 -24.63
CA MET A 126 -13.01 -21.41 -24.02
C MET A 126 -12.83 -22.09 -22.66
N THR A 127 -11.61 -22.51 -22.37
CA THR A 127 -11.25 -23.00 -21.03
C THR A 127 -11.27 -21.86 -20.00
N LYS A 128 -11.42 -22.20 -18.72
CA LYS A 128 -11.40 -21.20 -17.61
C LYS A 128 -10.14 -20.34 -17.65
N THR A 129 -9.00 -20.92 -17.94
CA THR A 129 -7.71 -20.22 -18.06
C THR A 129 -7.72 -19.26 -19.24
N GLN A 130 -8.24 -19.68 -20.39
CA GLN A 130 -8.34 -18.79 -21.57
C GLN A 130 -9.28 -17.61 -21.30
N ILE A 131 -10.43 -17.84 -20.67
CA ILE A 131 -11.37 -16.79 -20.29
C ILE A 131 -10.66 -15.81 -19.35
N PHE A 132 -9.96 -16.30 -18.33
CA PHE A 132 -9.29 -15.43 -17.37
C PHE A 132 -8.23 -14.55 -18.06
N PHE A 133 -7.29 -15.13 -18.79
CA PHE A 133 -6.17 -14.37 -19.36
C PHE A 133 -6.57 -13.51 -20.57
N LYS A 134 -7.47 -14.01 -21.43
CA LYS A 134 -7.82 -13.29 -22.68
C LYS A 134 -8.98 -12.30 -22.53
N ILE A 135 -9.87 -12.51 -21.56
CA ILE A 135 -11.08 -11.68 -21.41
C ILE A 135 -11.06 -10.91 -20.10
N ILE A 136 -10.96 -11.60 -18.96
CA ILE A 136 -11.18 -10.99 -17.64
C ILE A 136 -10.00 -10.13 -17.23
N LEU A 137 -8.77 -10.66 -17.29
CA LEU A 137 -7.57 -9.95 -16.82
C LEU A 137 -7.36 -8.62 -17.52
N LEU A 138 -7.54 -8.57 -18.84
CA LEU A 138 -7.36 -7.33 -19.59
C LEU A 138 -8.40 -6.26 -19.20
N GLN A 139 -9.64 -6.67 -18.92
CA GLN A 139 -10.69 -5.77 -18.45
C GLN A 139 -10.38 -5.27 -17.02
N VAL A 140 -9.93 -6.16 -16.14
CA VAL A 140 -9.52 -5.79 -14.78
C VAL A 140 -8.39 -4.78 -14.83
N ILE A 141 -7.32 -5.03 -15.60
CA ILE A 141 -6.17 -4.12 -15.73
C ILE A 141 -6.63 -2.73 -16.16
N LYS A 142 -7.46 -2.63 -17.20
CA LYS A 142 -7.98 -1.34 -17.67
C LYS A 142 -8.78 -0.59 -16.61
N ARG A 143 -9.47 -1.29 -15.72
CA ARG A 143 -10.30 -0.68 -14.67
C ARG A 143 -9.50 -0.29 -13.43
N ILE A 144 -8.40 -1.01 -13.12
CA ILE A 144 -7.58 -0.69 -11.94
C ILE A 144 -6.55 0.39 -12.20
N ILE A 145 -6.09 0.59 -13.44
CA ILE A 145 -5.06 1.57 -13.78
C ILE A 145 -5.42 2.99 -13.31
N PRO A 146 -6.61 3.55 -13.62
CA PRO A 146 -6.93 4.91 -13.20
C PRO A 146 -6.91 5.12 -11.68
N PRO A 147 -7.62 4.33 -10.86
CA PRO A 147 -7.57 4.49 -9.41
C PRO A 147 -6.19 4.17 -8.83
N LEU A 148 -5.45 3.21 -9.40
CA LEU A 148 -4.09 2.90 -8.97
C LEU A 148 -3.15 4.10 -9.21
N SER A 149 -3.24 4.73 -10.38
CA SER A 149 -2.45 5.92 -10.72
C SER A 149 -2.76 7.07 -9.76
N ASN A 150 -4.01 7.25 -9.39
CA ASN A 150 -4.41 8.26 -8.41
C ASN A 150 -3.78 8.01 -7.03
N GLU A 151 -3.76 6.75 -6.57
CA GLU A 151 -3.12 6.39 -5.30
C GLU A 151 -1.59 6.56 -5.35
N VAL A 152 -0.94 6.29 -6.48
CA VAL A 152 0.49 6.55 -6.67
C VAL A 152 0.80 8.06 -6.57
N ILE A 153 -0.05 8.91 -7.14
CA ILE A 153 0.08 10.37 -7.01
C ILE A 153 -0.12 10.79 -5.54
N THR A 154 -1.09 10.20 -4.85
CA THR A 154 -1.34 10.47 -3.42
C THR A 154 -0.14 10.04 -2.57
N LEU A 155 0.45 8.88 -2.84
CA LEU A 155 1.67 8.42 -2.17
C LEU A 155 2.81 9.43 -2.29
N THR A 156 3.00 10.06 -3.46
CA THR A 156 4.02 11.10 -3.66
C THR A 156 3.81 12.30 -2.73
N LYS A 157 2.57 12.66 -2.46
CA LYS A 157 2.24 13.73 -1.51
C LYS A 157 2.44 13.28 -0.07
N ASP A 158 2.03 12.07 0.25
CA ASP A 158 2.07 11.51 1.60
C ASP A 158 3.50 11.25 2.09
N THR A 159 4.47 11.01 1.20
CA THR A 159 5.88 10.87 1.61
C THR A 159 6.40 12.11 2.32
N SER A 160 5.80 13.29 2.07
CA SER A 160 6.13 14.51 2.80
C SER A 160 5.73 14.45 4.29
N LEU A 161 4.72 13.62 4.65
CA LEU A 161 4.30 13.40 6.05
C LEU A 161 5.40 12.71 6.87
N ALA A 162 6.30 11.97 6.22
CA ALA A 162 7.42 11.33 6.89
C ALA A 162 8.36 12.33 7.59
N ARG A 163 8.38 13.61 7.16
CA ARG A 163 9.11 14.66 7.85
C ARG A 163 8.58 14.96 9.25
N ILE A 164 7.28 14.71 9.50
CA ILE A 164 6.65 15.01 10.79
C ILE A 164 7.23 14.14 11.92
N ILE A 165 7.69 12.92 11.59
CA ILE A 165 8.37 12.04 12.56
C ILE A 165 9.88 12.30 12.64
N GLY A 166 10.37 13.38 12.03
CA GLY A 166 11.79 13.76 12.09
C GLY A 166 12.71 12.85 11.29
N LEU A 167 12.25 12.29 10.15
CA LEU A 167 13.13 11.49 9.28
C LEU A 167 14.30 12.32 8.72
N ALA A 168 14.11 13.62 8.57
CA ALA A 168 15.14 14.54 8.05
C ALA A 168 16.14 15.01 9.13
N GLU A 169 15.89 14.71 10.41
CA GLU A 169 16.76 15.17 11.53
C GLU A 169 17.78 14.11 11.96
N ILE A 170 17.90 12.99 11.27
CA ILE A 170 18.74 11.85 11.65
C ILE A 170 20.06 11.81 10.86
N ILE A 171 20.31 12.77 10.01
CA ILE A 171 21.54 12.85 9.22
C ILE A 171 22.48 13.88 9.78
#